data_47fa3d6f3ae8c31c9b25188cf8298656
#
_entry.id   47fa3d6f3ae8c31c9b25188cf8298656
#
_cell.length_a   1.000
_cell.length_b   1.000
_cell.length_c   1.000
_cell.angle_alpha   90.00
_cell.angle_beta   90.00
_cell.angle_gamma   90.00
#
_symmetry.space_group_name_H-M   'P 1'
#
loop_
_entity.id
_entity.type
_entity.pdbx_description
1 polymer ?
#
loop_
_entity_poly.entity_id
_entity_poly.type
_entity_poly.pdbx_seq_one_letter_code
_entity_poly.pdbx_strand_id
1 'polypeptide(L)'
;VDPADPDAAPWEDAAVLLARLHHIEPTGLTGLPGPLPPMRGPVKAAAAMARLEAAAADHPAAPDVRRAWACLPAWARGEEPPPAHGPGRRGALCHGDLHLGQLVRHPTPDGPWLLIDVDDLGLGDPAWDLARPAAWFAAGLLPPEIWQRFLGAYTAADGPAVTCADDPWPQLDVPAKALTVQTAALALAKSAAQGRQPDEVEGAVLEACTRIGTQSPELEFETPS
;
A
#
# COMPACT_ATOMS: atom_id res chain seq x y z
N VAL A 1 17.23 8.25 6.10
CA VAL A 1 16.29 8.82 7.09
C VAL A 1 16.58 8.16 8.41
N ASP A 2 16.75 8.96 9.47
CA ASP A 2 16.96 8.45 10.82
C ASP A 2 15.63 7.80 11.31
N PRO A 3 15.62 6.49 11.62
CA PRO A 3 14.41 5.85 12.15
C PRO A 3 13.95 6.43 13.50
N ALA A 4 14.82 7.15 14.20
CA ALA A 4 14.54 7.77 15.49
C ALA A 4 13.79 9.11 15.37
N ASP A 5 13.72 9.69 14.17
CA ASP A 5 13.01 10.96 13.93
C ASP A 5 12.08 10.84 12.70
N PRO A 6 10.86 10.29 12.89
CA PRO A 6 9.89 10.19 11.81
C PRO A 6 9.43 11.56 11.28
N ASP A 7 9.55 12.62 12.07
CA ASP A 7 9.18 13.98 11.65
C ASP A 7 10.17 14.57 10.64
N ALA A 8 11.43 14.16 10.70
CA ALA A 8 12.46 14.57 9.74
C ALA A 8 12.42 13.78 8.43
N ALA A 9 11.56 12.77 8.33
CA ALA A 9 11.43 11.98 7.12
C ALA A 9 10.74 12.79 6.00
N PRO A 10 11.15 12.62 4.73
CA PRO A 10 10.68 13.43 3.60
C PRO A 10 9.29 12.97 3.10
N TRP A 11 8.28 13.00 3.97
CA TRP A 11 6.94 12.53 3.66
C TRP A 11 6.27 13.35 2.54
N GLU A 12 6.41 14.68 2.59
CA GLU A 12 5.86 15.57 1.57
C GLU A 12 6.57 15.38 0.22
N ASP A 13 7.90 15.24 0.23
CA ASP A 13 8.66 14.99 -0.99
C ASP A 13 8.27 13.65 -1.62
N ALA A 14 8.10 12.60 -0.80
CA ALA A 14 7.61 11.30 -1.24
C ALA A 14 6.24 11.41 -1.92
N ALA A 15 5.31 12.12 -1.30
CA ALA A 15 3.97 12.34 -1.81
C ALA A 15 3.96 13.09 -3.14
N VAL A 16 4.73 14.18 -3.24
CA VAL A 16 4.87 14.98 -4.47
C VAL A 16 5.51 14.16 -5.60
N LEU A 17 6.53 13.35 -5.28
CA LEU A 17 7.17 12.49 -6.27
C LEU A 17 6.22 11.41 -6.79
N LEU A 18 5.40 10.82 -5.90
CA LEU A 18 4.35 9.89 -6.31
C LEU A 18 3.30 10.55 -7.21
N ALA A 19 2.78 11.72 -6.81
CA ALA A 19 1.82 12.44 -7.63
C ALA A 19 2.37 12.71 -9.04
N ARG A 20 3.63 13.12 -9.13
CA ARG A 20 4.32 13.33 -10.41
C ARG A 20 4.46 12.03 -11.22
N LEU A 21 4.82 10.93 -10.57
CA LEU A 21 4.90 9.62 -11.22
C LEU A 21 3.55 9.20 -11.80
N HIS A 22 2.48 9.37 -11.03
CA HIS A 22 1.12 9.01 -11.45
C HIS A 22 0.58 9.86 -12.60
N HIS A 23 1.17 11.05 -12.85
CA HIS A 23 0.84 11.90 -13.99
C HIS A 23 1.63 11.59 -15.27
N ILE A 24 2.64 10.73 -15.18
CA ILE A 24 3.40 10.33 -16.37
C ILE A 24 2.48 9.55 -17.31
N GLU A 25 2.29 10.07 -18.51
CA GLU A 25 1.57 9.37 -19.58
C GLU A 25 2.42 8.19 -20.09
N PRO A 26 1.97 6.94 -19.93
CA PRO A 26 2.77 5.76 -20.30
C PRO A 26 3.15 5.73 -21.79
N THR A 27 2.29 6.30 -22.64
CA THR A 27 2.51 6.40 -24.10
C THR A 27 3.66 7.35 -24.49
N GLY A 28 4.07 8.24 -23.58
CA GLY A 28 5.20 9.13 -23.75
C GLY A 28 6.56 8.52 -23.41
N LEU A 29 6.57 7.34 -22.76
CA LEU A 29 7.79 6.66 -22.38
C LEU A 29 8.41 5.97 -23.61
N THR A 30 9.59 6.41 -24.01
CA THR A 30 10.35 5.86 -25.14
C THR A 30 11.56 5.05 -24.65
N GLY A 31 12.01 4.09 -25.46
CA GLY A 31 13.19 3.28 -25.13
C GLY A 31 12.96 2.15 -24.14
N LEU A 32 11.72 1.86 -23.80
CA LEU A 32 11.39 0.69 -22.98
C LEU A 32 11.63 -0.61 -23.76
N PRO A 33 12.15 -1.66 -23.11
CA PRO A 33 12.43 -2.94 -23.77
C PRO A 33 11.14 -3.73 -24.13
N GLY A 34 9.98 -3.28 -23.65
CA GLY A 34 8.68 -3.91 -23.87
C GLY A 34 7.53 -3.10 -23.26
N PRO A 35 6.29 -3.62 -23.33
CA PRO A 35 5.16 -2.98 -22.70
C PRO A 35 5.33 -2.98 -21.18
N LEU A 36 4.82 -1.92 -20.53
CA LEU A 36 4.80 -1.85 -19.07
C LEU A 36 3.92 -2.99 -18.50
N PRO A 37 4.38 -3.68 -17.45
CA PRO A 37 3.59 -4.71 -16.81
C PRO A 37 2.40 -4.09 -16.04
N PRO A 38 1.36 -4.87 -15.71
CA PRO A 38 0.39 -4.46 -14.72
C PRO A 38 1.04 -4.33 -13.34
N MET A 39 0.56 -3.39 -12.52
CA MET A 39 0.99 -3.26 -11.14
C MET A 39 0.69 -4.53 -10.34
N ARG A 40 1.53 -4.84 -9.31
CA ARG A 40 1.57 -6.16 -8.70
C ARG A 40 0.98 -6.23 -7.29
N GLY A 41 0.29 -5.19 -6.81
CA GLY A 41 -0.23 -5.14 -5.43
C GLY A 41 -1.02 -6.40 -5.02
N PRO A 42 -2.11 -6.77 -5.73
CA PRO A 42 -2.87 -7.99 -5.43
C PRO A 42 -2.04 -9.27 -5.52
N VAL A 43 -1.15 -9.38 -6.50
CA VAL A 43 -0.27 -10.55 -6.66
C VAL A 43 0.71 -10.69 -5.51
N LYS A 44 1.28 -9.56 -5.03
CA LYS A 44 2.16 -9.55 -3.86
C LYS A 44 1.42 -9.98 -2.59
N ALA A 45 0.20 -9.50 -2.40
CA ALA A 45 -0.64 -9.89 -1.25
C ALA A 45 -0.96 -11.40 -1.27
N ALA A 46 -1.35 -11.95 -2.42
CA ALA A 46 -1.58 -13.39 -2.59
C ALA A 46 -0.31 -14.22 -2.33
N ALA A 47 0.83 -13.77 -2.84
CA ALA A 47 2.11 -14.44 -2.60
C ALA A 47 2.53 -14.41 -1.11
N ALA A 48 2.21 -13.35 -0.39
CA ALA A 48 2.44 -13.26 1.06
C ALA A 48 1.57 -14.26 1.83
N MET A 49 0.29 -14.39 1.47
CA MET A 49 -0.60 -15.40 2.05
C MET A 49 -0.09 -16.82 1.78
N ALA A 50 0.37 -17.12 0.57
CA ALA A 50 0.96 -18.42 0.26
C ALA A 50 2.21 -18.70 1.12
N ARG A 51 3.04 -17.69 1.42
CA ARG A 51 4.18 -17.84 2.32
C ARG A 51 3.76 -18.08 3.78
N LEU A 52 2.70 -17.41 4.25
CA LEU A 52 2.10 -17.68 5.57
C LEU A 52 1.69 -19.14 5.67
N GLU A 53 0.93 -19.64 4.69
CA GLU A 53 0.45 -21.04 4.70
C GLU A 53 1.60 -22.06 4.65
N ALA A 54 2.68 -21.76 3.94
CA ALA A 54 3.83 -22.64 3.86
C ALA A 54 4.69 -22.65 5.12
N ALA A 55 4.82 -21.53 5.84
CA ALA A 55 5.81 -21.35 6.89
C ALA A 55 5.24 -21.21 8.30
N ALA A 56 3.99 -20.76 8.44
CA ALA A 56 3.39 -20.35 9.73
C ALA A 56 1.89 -20.67 9.82
N ALA A 57 1.40 -21.68 9.12
CA ALA A 57 -0.04 -22.02 9.11
C ALA A 57 -0.62 -22.26 10.51
N ASP A 58 0.16 -22.83 11.41
CA ASP A 58 -0.24 -23.18 12.78
C ASP A 58 0.05 -22.07 13.80
N HIS A 59 0.56 -20.90 13.34
CA HIS A 59 0.79 -19.78 14.26
C HIS A 59 -0.53 -19.28 14.85
N PRO A 60 -0.60 -18.98 16.17
CA PRO A 60 -1.86 -18.58 16.83
C PRO A 60 -2.58 -17.38 16.20
N ALA A 61 -1.85 -16.45 15.58
CA ALA A 61 -2.42 -15.29 14.89
C ALA A 61 -2.79 -15.56 13.41
N ALA A 62 -2.43 -16.71 12.82
CA ALA A 62 -2.74 -17.00 11.41
C ALA A 62 -4.26 -17.00 11.11
N PRO A 63 -5.16 -17.49 12.00
CA PRO A 63 -6.59 -17.39 11.76
C PRO A 63 -7.12 -15.96 11.60
N ASP A 64 -6.54 -14.97 12.31
CA ASP A 64 -6.94 -13.57 12.20
C ASP A 64 -6.53 -12.98 10.85
N VAL A 65 -5.31 -13.28 10.40
CA VAL A 65 -4.82 -12.87 9.08
C VAL A 65 -5.68 -13.47 7.96
N ARG A 66 -6.06 -14.76 8.07
CA ARG A 66 -6.97 -15.42 7.12
C ARG A 66 -8.36 -14.79 7.10
N ARG A 67 -8.91 -14.41 8.25
CA ARG A 67 -10.20 -13.71 8.31
C ARG A 67 -10.11 -12.35 7.62
N ALA A 68 -9.07 -11.56 7.94
CA ALA A 68 -8.84 -10.28 7.26
C ALA A 68 -8.69 -10.45 5.74
N TRP A 69 -7.96 -11.49 5.30
CA TRP A 69 -7.83 -11.84 3.88
C TRP A 69 -9.18 -12.13 3.23
N ALA A 70 -10.04 -12.90 3.89
CA ALA A 70 -11.37 -13.26 3.40
C ALA A 70 -12.31 -12.05 3.27
N CYS A 71 -12.10 -10.98 4.06
CA CYS A 71 -12.86 -9.73 3.94
C CYS A 71 -12.46 -8.87 2.71
N LEU A 72 -11.35 -9.18 2.05
CA LEU A 72 -10.94 -8.46 0.84
C LEU A 72 -11.77 -8.91 -0.37
N PRO A 73 -12.10 -8.01 -1.30
CA PRO A 73 -12.75 -8.41 -2.55
C PRO A 73 -11.82 -9.28 -3.40
N ALA A 74 -12.38 -10.16 -4.23
CA ALA A 74 -11.65 -11.14 -5.04
C ALA A 74 -10.56 -10.51 -5.91
N TRP A 75 -10.81 -9.33 -6.48
CA TRP A 75 -9.81 -8.61 -7.27
C TRP A 75 -8.59 -8.16 -6.44
N ALA A 76 -8.78 -7.78 -5.18
CA ALA A 76 -7.68 -7.39 -4.30
C ALA A 76 -6.88 -8.61 -3.80
N ARG A 77 -7.49 -9.81 -3.84
CA ARG A 77 -6.83 -11.09 -3.60
C ARG A 77 -6.13 -11.66 -4.84
N GLY A 78 -6.23 -10.98 -5.99
CA GLY A 78 -5.66 -11.47 -7.25
C GLY A 78 -6.41 -12.65 -7.90
N GLU A 79 -7.63 -12.92 -7.45
CA GLU A 79 -8.50 -14.00 -7.95
C GLU A 79 -9.31 -13.55 -9.17
N GLU A 80 -9.54 -12.24 -9.30
CA GLU A 80 -10.27 -11.61 -10.40
C GLU A 80 -9.50 -10.39 -10.91
N PRO A 81 -9.74 -9.95 -12.16
CA PRO A 81 -9.22 -8.69 -12.62
C PRO A 81 -9.78 -7.52 -11.78
N PRO A 82 -8.99 -6.45 -11.59
CA PRO A 82 -9.49 -5.27 -10.90
C PRO A 82 -10.73 -4.70 -11.63
N PRO A 83 -11.66 -4.09 -10.90
CA PRO A 83 -12.82 -3.44 -11.51
C PRO A 83 -12.34 -2.42 -12.55
N ALA A 84 -13.05 -2.35 -13.68
CA ALA A 84 -12.77 -1.36 -14.70
C ALA A 84 -12.80 0.04 -14.03
N HIS A 85 -11.75 0.81 -14.24
CA HIS A 85 -11.75 2.20 -13.77
C HIS A 85 -12.95 2.92 -14.39
N GLY A 86 -13.65 3.76 -13.60
CA GLY A 86 -14.78 4.54 -14.10
C GLY A 86 -14.39 5.41 -15.31
N PRO A 87 -15.35 5.94 -16.06
CA PRO A 87 -15.08 6.72 -17.26
C PRO A 87 -14.04 7.82 -16.98
N GLY A 88 -12.93 7.81 -17.71
CA GLY A 88 -11.84 8.79 -17.56
C GLY A 88 -10.68 8.39 -16.64
N ARG A 89 -10.76 7.30 -15.86
CA ARG A 89 -9.62 6.78 -15.09
C ARG A 89 -8.83 5.79 -15.93
N ARG A 90 -7.74 6.25 -16.49
CA ARG A 90 -6.70 5.37 -17.07
C ARG A 90 -5.83 4.86 -15.93
N GLY A 91 -5.30 3.65 -16.05
CA GLY A 91 -4.29 3.16 -15.13
C GLY A 91 -3.09 4.12 -15.11
N ALA A 92 -2.68 4.50 -13.90
CA ALA A 92 -1.49 5.33 -13.70
C ALA A 92 -0.23 4.47 -13.70
N LEU A 93 0.92 5.12 -13.90
CA LEU A 93 2.21 4.50 -13.68
C LEU A 93 2.47 4.46 -12.17
N CYS A 94 2.43 3.26 -11.58
CA CYS A 94 2.61 3.03 -10.14
C CYS A 94 4.04 2.57 -9.85
N HIS A 95 4.60 3.01 -8.72
CA HIS A 95 5.91 2.55 -8.22
C HIS A 95 5.88 1.08 -7.80
N GLY A 96 4.78 0.67 -7.15
CA GLY A 96 4.51 -0.73 -6.79
C GLY A 96 5.17 -1.23 -5.50
N ASP A 97 6.07 -0.45 -4.89
CA ASP A 97 6.68 -0.77 -3.58
C ASP A 97 7.20 0.47 -2.85
N LEU A 98 6.44 1.55 -2.81
CA LEU A 98 6.87 2.76 -2.14
C LEU A 98 7.06 2.56 -0.63
N HIS A 99 8.23 2.95 -0.15
CA HIS A 99 8.54 3.23 1.25
C HIS A 99 9.68 4.26 1.32
N LEU A 100 9.90 4.85 2.49
CA LEU A 100 10.91 5.92 2.62
C LEU A 100 12.34 5.51 2.27
N GLY A 101 12.65 4.20 2.34
CA GLY A 101 13.93 3.66 1.87
C GLY A 101 14.13 3.71 0.36
N GLN A 102 13.07 4.00 -0.43
CA GLN A 102 13.14 4.20 -1.88
C GLN A 102 13.35 5.67 -2.28
N LEU A 103 13.74 6.50 -1.33
CA LEU A 103 14.05 7.90 -1.56
C LEU A 103 15.54 8.16 -1.31
N VAL A 104 16.18 8.82 -2.27
CA VAL A 104 17.57 9.24 -2.16
C VAL A 104 17.72 10.70 -2.56
N ARG A 105 18.69 11.40 -1.96
CA ARG A 105 19.10 12.71 -2.44
C ARG A 105 20.21 12.59 -3.48
N HIS A 106 20.08 13.29 -4.60
CA HIS A 106 21.15 13.34 -5.57
C HIS A 106 21.27 14.74 -6.20
N PRO A 107 22.48 15.36 -6.16
CA PRO A 107 23.68 14.89 -5.45
C PRO A 107 23.51 14.94 -3.92
N THR A 108 24.18 14.03 -3.23
CA THR A 108 24.21 14.00 -1.77
C THR A 108 25.10 15.12 -1.23
N PRO A 109 24.78 15.77 -0.08
CA PRO A 109 23.59 15.58 0.77
C PRO A 109 22.40 16.51 0.40
N ASP A 110 22.59 17.54 -0.42
CA ASP A 110 21.68 18.68 -0.56
C ASP A 110 20.85 18.67 -1.86
N GLY A 111 20.99 17.63 -2.68
CA GLY A 111 20.23 17.49 -3.92
C GLY A 111 18.74 17.23 -3.69
N PRO A 112 17.92 17.31 -4.74
CA PRO A 112 16.51 16.94 -4.66
C PRO A 112 16.34 15.46 -4.29
N TRP A 113 15.18 15.16 -3.68
CA TRP A 113 14.76 13.78 -3.50
C TRP A 113 14.37 13.12 -4.82
N LEU A 114 14.76 11.88 -4.99
CA LEU A 114 14.43 11.04 -6.14
C LEU A 114 13.86 9.71 -5.66
N LEU A 115 12.91 9.16 -6.42
CA LEU A 115 12.46 7.78 -6.28
C LEU A 115 13.46 6.85 -6.96
N ILE A 116 13.77 5.75 -6.29
CA ILE A 116 14.64 4.67 -6.79
C ILE A 116 13.92 3.33 -6.67
N ASP A 117 14.54 2.25 -7.16
CA ASP A 117 14.02 0.88 -7.07
C ASP A 117 12.68 0.70 -7.79
N VAL A 118 12.73 0.90 -9.10
CA VAL A 118 11.56 0.85 -9.98
C VAL A 118 11.28 -0.56 -10.54
N ASP A 119 11.80 -1.60 -9.91
CA ASP A 119 11.67 -3.00 -10.38
C ASP A 119 10.23 -3.50 -10.34
N ASP A 120 9.38 -2.89 -9.51
CA ASP A 120 7.95 -3.19 -9.40
C ASP A 120 7.05 -2.20 -10.15
N LEU A 121 7.67 -1.32 -10.95
CA LEU A 121 6.93 -0.33 -11.73
C LEU A 121 5.90 -1.01 -12.64
N GLY A 122 4.67 -0.50 -12.64
CA GLY A 122 3.61 -1.09 -13.44
C GLY A 122 2.41 -0.16 -13.63
N LEU A 123 1.50 -0.56 -14.51
CA LEU A 123 0.26 0.17 -14.76
C LEU A 123 -0.87 -0.32 -13.87
N GLY A 124 -1.54 0.59 -13.18
CA GLY A 124 -2.63 0.21 -12.31
C GLY A 124 -3.32 1.36 -11.60
N ASP A 125 -3.96 1.04 -10.48
CA ASP A 125 -4.60 2.02 -9.62
C ASP A 125 -3.56 2.67 -8.69
N PRO A 126 -3.35 4.00 -8.77
CA PRO A 126 -2.37 4.71 -7.97
C PRO A 126 -2.64 4.66 -6.45
N ALA A 127 -3.85 4.29 -6.02
CA ALA A 127 -4.19 4.09 -4.62
C ALA A 127 -3.31 3.02 -3.93
N TRP A 128 -2.77 2.05 -4.71
CA TRP A 128 -1.86 1.03 -4.16
C TRP A 128 -0.50 1.59 -3.73
N ASP A 129 -0.04 2.67 -4.33
CA ASP A 129 1.20 3.32 -3.90
C ASP A 129 1.03 4.11 -2.59
N LEU A 130 -0.22 4.54 -2.30
CA LEU A 130 -0.56 5.17 -1.03
C LEU A 130 -0.94 4.14 0.05
N ALA A 131 -1.06 2.87 -0.30
CA ALA A 131 -1.54 1.82 0.59
C ALA A 131 -0.68 1.65 1.85
N ARG A 132 0.66 1.78 1.76
CA ARG A 132 1.55 1.60 2.91
C ARG A 132 1.37 2.68 3.98
N PRO A 133 1.46 3.99 3.67
CA PRO A 133 1.20 5.02 4.67
C PRO A 133 -0.25 4.97 5.18
N ALA A 134 -1.24 4.64 4.34
CA ALA A 134 -2.64 4.47 4.75
C ALA A 134 -2.83 3.30 5.71
N ALA A 135 -2.21 2.14 5.44
CA ALA A 135 -2.25 0.96 6.31
C ALA A 135 -1.60 1.25 7.68
N TRP A 136 -0.47 1.93 7.69
CA TRP A 136 0.24 2.26 8.92
C TRP A 136 -0.51 3.30 9.75
N PHE A 137 -1.15 4.27 9.12
CA PHE A 137 -2.07 5.18 9.80
C PHE A 137 -3.25 4.42 10.42
N ALA A 138 -3.92 3.54 9.67
CA ALA A 138 -5.04 2.75 10.15
C ALA A 138 -4.63 1.75 11.26
N ALA A 139 -3.38 1.27 11.25
CA ALA A 139 -2.82 0.42 12.29
C ALA A 139 -2.35 1.19 13.54
N GLY A 140 -2.33 2.53 13.52
CA GLY A 140 -1.82 3.38 14.60
C GLY A 140 -0.29 3.48 14.64
N LEU A 141 0.39 3.04 13.59
CA LEU A 141 1.86 3.09 13.45
C LEU A 141 2.37 4.40 12.84
N LEU A 142 1.51 5.14 12.16
CA LEU A 142 1.82 6.44 11.58
C LEU A 142 1.01 7.52 12.30
N PRO A 143 1.66 8.55 12.91
CA PRO A 143 0.95 9.65 13.56
C PRO A 143 0.00 10.40 12.60
N PRO A 144 -1.17 10.88 13.10
CA PRO A 144 -2.13 11.60 12.27
C PRO A 144 -1.53 12.83 11.56
N GLU A 145 -0.61 13.52 12.20
CA GLU A 145 0.05 14.72 11.67
C GLU A 145 0.91 14.37 10.45
N ILE A 146 1.64 13.25 10.52
CA ILE A 146 2.46 12.75 9.42
C ILE A 146 1.56 12.31 8.25
N TRP A 147 0.49 11.58 8.55
CA TRP A 147 -0.49 11.18 7.55
C TRP A 147 -1.10 12.38 6.82
N GLN A 148 -1.52 13.41 7.56
CA GLN A 148 -2.07 14.64 7.01
C GLN A 148 -1.06 15.39 6.13
N ARG A 149 0.21 15.48 6.54
CA ARG A 149 1.29 16.09 5.75
C ARG A 149 1.49 15.35 4.44
N PHE A 150 1.59 14.02 4.49
CA PHE A 150 1.75 13.17 3.31
C PHE A 150 0.57 13.32 2.34
N LEU A 151 -0.66 13.11 2.83
CA LEU A 151 -1.87 13.17 2.00
C LEU A 151 -2.09 14.59 1.46
N GLY A 152 -1.89 15.62 2.29
CA GLY A 152 -2.00 17.02 1.89
C GLY A 152 -1.03 17.40 0.78
N ALA A 153 0.22 16.96 0.85
CA ALA A 153 1.22 17.20 -0.19
C ALA A 153 0.86 16.45 -1.50
N TYR A 154 0.36 15.20 -1.38
CA TYR A 154 -0.08 14.43 -2.54
C TYR A 154 -1.25 15.10 -3.28
N THR A 155 -2.26 15.55 -2.53
CA THR A 155 -3.44 16.21 -3.11
C THR A 155 -3.13 17.62 -3.61
N ALA A 156 -2.24 18.37 -2.94
CA ALA A 156 -1.77 19.68 -3.42
C ALA A 156 -0.96 19.59 -4.73
N ALA A 157 -0.39 18.40 -5.02
CA ALA A 157 0.26 18.09 -6.30
C ALA A 157 -0.68 17.44 -7.31
N ASP A 158 -2.01 17.56 -7.13
CA ASP A 158 -3.07 17.00 -7.96
C ASP A 158 -2.99 15.47 -8.13
N GLY A 159 -2.45 14.74 -7.17
CA GLY A 159 -2.28 13.30 -7.24
C GLY A 159 -3.62 12.57 -7.48
N PRO A 160 -3.72 11.68 -8.49
CA PRO A 160 -4.99 11.12 -8.95
C PRO A 160 -5.53 9.95 -8.10
N ALA A 161 -4.80 9.47 -7.09
CA ALA A 161 -5.19 8.30 -6.29
C ALA A 161 -6.45 8.53 -5.45
N VAL A 162 -6.71 9.76 -5.01
CA VAL A 162 -7.85 10.13 -4.18
C VAL A 162 -8.63 11.26 -4.83
N THR A 163 -9.95 11.21 -4.69
CA THR A 163 -10.86 12.22 -5.27
C THR A 163 -11.24 13.32 -4.27
N CYS A 164 -11.06 13.06 -2.97
CA CYS A 164 -11.35 13.98 -1.89
C CYS A 164 -10.30 13.82 -0.77
N ALA A 165 -9.64 14.91 -0.40
CA ALA A 165 -8.64 14.89 0.66
C ALA A 165 -9.26 14.70 2.06
N ASP A 166 -10.50 15.18 2.26
CA ASP A 166 -11.20 15.06 3.54
C ASP A 166 -11.69 13.63 3.80
N ASP A 167 -11.97 12.88 2.73
CA ASP A 167 -12.32 11.46 2.80
C ASP A 167 -11.60 10.66 1.70
N PRO A 168 -10.37 10.18 1.95
CA PRO A 168 -9.61 9.39 0.99
C PRO A 168 -9.99 7.90 1.00
N TRP A 169 -10.76 7.44 1.99
CA TRP A 169 -11.01 6.03 2.24
C TRP A 169 -11.80 5.30 1.17
N PRO A 170 -12.74 5.92 0.42
CA PRO A 170 -13.37 5.23 -0.71
C PRO A 170 -12.39 4.65 -1.73
N GLN A 171 -11.16 5.21 -1.85
CA GLN A 171 -10.12 4.71 -2.73
C GLN A 171 -9.04 3.92 -1.99
N LEU A 172 -8.75 4.26 -0.73
CA LEU A 172 -7.60 3.70 0.00
C LEU A 172 -7.93 2.50 0.88
N ASP A 173 -9.19 2.28 1.26
CA ASP A 173 -9.58 1.24 2.23
C ASP A 173 -9.11 -0.16 1.80
N VAL A 174 -9.46 -0.57 0.59
CA VAL A 174 -9.12 -1.90 0.09
C VAL A 174 -7.60 -2.08 -0.11
N PRO A 175 -6.86 -1.16 -0.79
CA PRO A 175 -5.41 -1.24 -0.88
C PRO A 175 -4.71 -1.26 0.49
N ALA A 176 -5.16 -0.43 1.45
CA ALA A 176 -4.59 -0.39 2.79
C ALA A 176 -4.81 -1.70 3.56
N LYS A 177 -6.04 -2.25 3.53
CA LYS A 177 -6.35 -3.55 4.12
C LYS A 177 -5.53 -4.68 3.50
N ALA A 178 -5.41 -4.70 2.17
CA ALA A 178 -4.62 -5.69 1.46
C ALA A 178 -3.13 -5.63 1.85
N LEU A 179 -2.56 -4.43 1.97
CA LEU A 179 -1.18 -4.28 2.42
C LEU A 179 -0.99 -4.64 3.90
N THR A 180 -1.97 -4.34 4.77
CA THR A 180 -1.96 -4.78 6.16
C THR A 180 -1.88 -6.31 6.24
N VAL A 181 -2.73 -7.01 5.51
CA VAL A 181 -2.72 -8.48 5.44
C VAL A 181 -1.41 -9.01 4.85
N GLN A 182 -0.92 -8.42 3.76
CA GLN A 182 0.38 -8.77 3.17
C GLN A 182 1.51 -8.66 4.20
N THR A 183 1.56 -7.55 4.93
CA THR A 183 2.61 -7.29 5.92
C THR A 183 2.52 -8.26 7.09
N ALA A 184 1.32 -8.52 7.62
CA ALA A 184 1.07 -9.49 8.67
C ALA A 184 1.49 -10.90 8.27
N ALA A 185 1.10 -11.34 7.06
CA ALA A 185 1.46 -12.66 6.53
C ALA A 185 2.97 -12.84 6.40
N LEU A 186 3.69 -11.82 5.89
CA LEU A 186 5.15 -11.84 5.78
C LEU A 186 5.83 -11.80 7.15
N ALA A 187 5.29 -11.04 8.12
CA ALA A 187 5.80 -10.98 9.48
C ALA A 187 5.75 -12.36 10.15
N LEU A 188 4.61 -13.05 10.08
CA LEU A 188 4.47 -14.39 10.63
C LEU A 188 5.39 -15.40 9.95
N ALA A 189 5.47 -15.40 8.63
CA ALA A 189 6.35 -16.29 7.89
C ALA A 189 7.84 -16.05 8.25
N LYS A 190 8.25 -14.78 8.37
CA LYS A 190 9.61 -14.40 8.78
C LYS A 190 9.91 -14.79 10.23
N SER A 191 8.98 -14.53 11.16
CA SER A 191 9.13 -14.87 12.57
C SER A 191 9.28 -16.37 12.75
N ALA A 192 8.45 -17.19 12.07
CA ALA A 192 8.55 -18.64 12.08
C ALA A 192 9.89 -19.13 11.54
N ALA A 193 10.34 -18.59 10.39
CA ALA A 193 11.63 -18.97 9.80
C ALA A 193 12.84 -18.61 10.70
N GLN A 194 12.72 -17.56 11.51
CA GLN A 194 13.75 -17.10 12.45
C GLN A 194 13.61 -17.68 13.86
N GLY A 195 12.56 -18.45 14.15
CA GLY A 195 12.29 -19.02 15.47
C GLY A 195 12.07 -17.95 16.55
N ARG A 196 11.53 -16.77 16.19
CA ARG A 196 11.27 -15.66 17.11
C ARG A 196 9.78 -15.33 17.18
N GLN A 197 9.38 -14.56 18.18
CA GLN A 197 8.07 -13.95 18.24
C GLN A 197 8.03 -12.69 17.36
N PRO A 198 6.84 -12.29 16.85
CA PRO A 198 6.62 -10.99 16.25
C PRO A 198 7.07 -9.86 17.17
N ASP A 199 7.71 -8.83 16.62
CA ASP A 199 8.05 -7.61 17.36
C ASP A 199 6.82 -6.69 17.56
N GLU A 200 7.02 -5.54 18.21
CA GLU A 200 5.94 -4.61 18.52
C GLU A 200 5.22 -4.08 17.27
N VAL A 201 5.98 -3.73 16.22
CA VAL A 201 5.41 -3.25 14.95
C VAL A 201 4.64 -4.37 14.24
N GLU A 202 5.22 -5.56 14.18
CA GLU A 202 4.58 -6.75 13.62
C GLU A 202 3.30 -7.08 14.41
N GLY A 203 3.32 -6.93 15.75
CA GLY A 203 2.17 -7.09 16.64
C GLY A 203 1.03 -6.11 16.32
N ALA A 204 1.34 -4.84 16.14
CA ALA A 204 0.33 -3.82 15.78
C ALA A 204 -0.36 -4.11 14.43
N VAL A 205 0.41 -4.61 13.46
CA VAL A 205 -0.16 -5.04 12.15
C VAL A 205 -1.05 -6.27 12.30
N LEU A 206 -0.69 -7.24 13.16
CA LEU A 206 -1.53 -8.40 13.46
C LEU A 206 -2.84 -8.00 14.16
N GLU A 207 -2.78 -7.06 15.11
CA GLU A 207 -3.98 -6.49 15.73
C GLU A 207 -4.87 -5.75 14.71
N ALA A 208 -4.27 -5.06 13.74
CA ALA A 208 -5.01 -4.44 12.64
C ALA A 208 -5.76 -5.50 11.80
N CYS A 209 -5.15 -6.67 11.53
CA CYS A 209 -5.84 -7.78 10.88
C CYS A 209 -7.02 -8.29 11.71
N THR A 210 -6.90 -8.37 13.04
CA THR A 210 -8.01 -8.76 13.91
C THR A 210 -9.17 -7.77 13.77
N ARG A 211 -8.90 -6.47 13.76
CA ARG A 211 -9.94 -5.43 13.55
C ARG A 211 -10.60 -5.54 12.17
N ILE A 212 -9.83 -5.75 11.10
CA ILE A 212 -10.36 -5.95 9.74
C ILE A 212 -11.29 -7.16 9.70
N GLY A 213 -10.86 -8.29 10.27
CA GLY A 213 -11.64 -9.55 10.28
C GLY A 213 -12.90 -9.51 11.14
N THR A 214 -13.06 -8.51 12.01
CA THR A 214 -14.26 -8.32 12.84
C THR A 214 -15.24 -7.29 12.24
N GLN A 215 -14.84 -6.53 11.23
CA GLN A 215 -15.76 -5.66 10.50
C GLN A 215 -16.68 -6.56 9.66
N SER A 216 -17.96 -6.65 10.07
CA SER A 216 -18.96 -7.39 9.29
C SER A 216 -19.12 -6.79 7.90
N PRO A 217 -19.34 -7.60 6.87
CA PRO A 217 -19.61 -7.11 5.50
C PRO A 217 -20.98 -6.41 5.35
N GLU A 218 -21.70 -6.15 6.42
CA GLU A 218 -23.10 -5.66 6.45
C GLU A 218 -23.27 -4.14 6.41
N LEU A 219 -22.35 -3.39 5.80
CA LEU A 219 -22.60 -1.99 5.44
C LEU A 219 -22.52 -1.80 3.91
N GLU A 220 -23.03 -2.76 3.15
CA GLU A 220 -23.38 -2.52 1.76
C GLU A 220 -24.73 -1.76 1.72
N PHE A 221 -24.64 -0.45 1.51
CA PHE A 221 -25.62 0.50 0.97
C PHE A 221 -27.01 -0.08 0.69
N GLU A 222 -27.96 0.14 1.59
CA GLU A 222 -29.35 0.27 1.17
C GLU A 222 -29.46 1.46 0.23
N THR A 223 -29.56 1.18 -1.07
CA THR A 223 -29.99 2.16 -2.05
C THR A 223 -31.44 2.57 -1.69
N PRO A 224 -31.71 3.84 -1.39
CA PRO A 224 -33.11 4.28 -1.23
C PRO A 224 -33.82 4.15 -2.58
N SER A 225 -34.97 3.48 -2.54
CA SER A 225 -35.94 3.28 -3.63
C SER A 225 -36.52 4.61 -4.11
#